data_144737de8d94cb8b46d3231233f678dd
#
_entry.id   144737de8d94cb8b46d3231233f678dd
#
_cell.length_a   1.000
_cell.length_b   1.000
_cell.length_c   1.000
_cell.angle_alpha   90.00
_cell.angle_beta   90.00
_cell.angle_gamma   90.00
#
_symmetry.space_group_name_H-M   'P 1'
#
loop_
_entity.id
_entity.type
_entity.pdbx_description
1 polymer ?
#
loop_
_entity_poly.entity_id
_entity_poly.type
_entity_poly.pdbx_seq_one_letter_code
_entity_poly.pdbx_strand_id
1 'polypeptide(L)'
;MIDSVIREMWGAMHEVLDVSCGIGTQALGLSTFGYDVTASDLSPEEVDRAKQEASKRGLSVAFSVADMRRAFDHHQRQFDVVISCDNSVPHLLSDEDILVAMKQFYKCTRPGGGCIITVRDYEKEDLTRQQVKPYGIREDNGIRWLLWQVWDPHSPMYDVTMYFVEDRGEPICKTYALRAAYYAIGIPTIMALMQQAGFDDVRRLDDRFFQPMIIGTRKAQQFA
;
A
#
# COMPACT_ATOMS: atom_id res chain seq x y z
N MET A 1 12.39 5.61 -6.03
CA MET A 1 11.09 6.17 -6.45
C MET A 1 10.38 6.88 -5.29
N ILE A 2 9.89 6.20 -4.23
CA ILE A 2 9.26 6.88 -3.08
C ILE A 2 10.23 7.85 -2.41
N ASP A 3 11.48 7.45 -2.12
CA ASP A 3 12.53 8.31 -1.58
C ASP A 3 12.70 9.62 -2.38
N SER A 4 12.76 9.54 -3.72
CA SER A 4 12.91 10.75 -4.54
C SER A 4 11.72 11.70 -4.40
N VAL A 5 10.49 11.18 -4.28
CA VAL A 5 9.29 12.00 -4.05
C VAL A 5 9.31 12.62 -2.67
N ILE A 6 9.68 11.87 -1.62
CA ILE A 6 9.80 12.41 -0.27
C ILE A 6 10.76 13.60 -0.23
N ARG A 7 11.97 13.44 -0.79
CA ARG A 7 13.00 14.48 -0.82
C ARG A 7 12.59 15.72 -1.63
N GLU A 8 11.91 15.50 -2.76
CA GLU A 8 11.45 16.58 -3.62
C GLU A 8 10.32 17.39 -2.99
N MET A 9 9.38 16.71 -2.31
CA MET A 9 8.17 17.36 -1.79
C MET A 9 8.35 17.98 -0.42
N TRP A 10 9.10 17.30 0.47
CA TRP A 10 9.19 17.70 1.87
C TRP A 10 10.64 17.85 2.37
N GLY A 11 11.64 17.64 1.51
CA GLY A 11 13.05 17.80 1.86
C GLY A 11 13.61 16.66 2.70
N ALA A 12 14.46 16.98 3.69
CA ALA A 12 15.14 16.00 4.51
C ALA A 12 14.22 15.46 5.61
N MET A 13 13.34 14.54 5.25
CA MET A 13 12.53 13.77 6.19
C MET A 13 13.27 12.52 6.64
N HIS A 14 12.93 12.01 7.83
CA HIS A 14 13.64 10.89 8.44
C HIS A 14 12.73 9.75 8.89
N GLU A 15 11.61 10.05 9.55
CA GLU A 15 10.70 9.05 10.11
C GLU A 15 9.53 8.77 9.16
N VAL A 16 9.36 7.50 8.78
CA VAL A 16 8.28 7.06 7.86
C VAL A 16 7.41 6.02 8.55
N LEU A 17 6.09 6.17 8.41
CA LEU A 17 5.12 5.14 8.76
C LEU A 17 4.54 4.52 7.49
N ASP A 18 4.70 3.21 7.34
CA ASP A 18 3.98 2.41 6.35
C ASP A 18 2.77 1.74 7.02
N VAL A 19 1.55 2.14 6.65
CA VAL A 19 0.31 1.68 7.30
C VAL A 19 -0.32 0.44 6.65
N SER A 20 0.32 -0.09 5.63
CA SER A 20 -0.15 -1.26 4.85
C SER A 20 1.05 -1.98 4.22
N CYS A 21 2.00 -2.37 5.06
CA CYS A 21 3.32 -2.77 4.60
C CYS A 21 3.38 -4.14 3.91
N GLY A 22 2.34 -4.98 4.07
CA GLY A 22 2.36 -6.34 3.58
C GLY A 22 3.61 -7.09 4.06
N ILE A 23 4.32 -7.72 3.13
CA ILE A 23 5.59 -8.42 3.40
C ILE A 23 6.80 -7.46 3.52
N GLY A 24 6.58 -6.15 3.61
CA GLY A 24 7.60 -5.15 3.89
C GLY A 24 8.30 -4.55 2.68
N THR A 25 7.79 -4.69 1.47
CA THR A 25 8.48 -4.27 0.23
C THR A 25 8.93 -2.81 0.28
N GLN A 26 8.03 -1.88 0.60
CA GLN A 26 8.33 -0.45 0.65
C GLN A 26 9.10 -0.09 1.93
N ALA A 27 8.66 -0.61 3.07
CA ALA A 27 9.28 -0.37 4.37
C ALA A 27 10.76 -0.77 4.39
N LEU A 28 11.10 -1.98 3.91
CA LEU A 28 12.48 -2.45 3.82
C LEU A 28 13.29 -1.62 2.81
N GLY A 29 12.67 -1.28 1.67
CA GLY A 29 13.31 -0.42 0.67
C GLY A 29 13.70 0.93 1.26
N LEU A 30 12.79 1.61 1.98
CA LEU A 30 13.07 2.90 2.60
C LEU A 30 14.11 2.80 3.72
N SER A 31 14.10 1.72 4.51
CA SER A 31 15.12 1.48 5.52
C SER A 31 16.53 1.38 4.92
N THR A 32 16.69 0.85 3.68
CA THR A 32 18.00 0.84 2.99
C THR A 32 18.49 2.22 2.60
N PHE A 33 17.60 3.21 2.48
CA PHE A 33 17.94 4.61 2.22
C PHE A 33 18.17 5.43 3.50
N GLY A 34 18.15 4.77 4.67
CA GLY A 34 18.46 5.40 5.96
C GLY A 34 17.26 6.03 6.67
N TYR A 35 16.03 5.75 6.23
CA TYR A 35 14.84 6.16 6.97
C TYR A 35 14.65 5.30 8.23
N ASP A 36 14.20 5.93 9.30
CA ASP A 36 13.63 5.25 10.47
C ASP A 36 12.19 4.86 10.15
N VAL A 37 11.98 3.57 9.89
CA VAL A 37 10.70 3.06 9.39
C VAL A 37 9.96 2.31 10.49
N THR A 38 8.74 2.74 10.75
CA THR A 38 7.71 1.98 11.46
C THR A 38 6.72 1.47 10.43
N ALA A 39 6.27 0.23 10.56
CA ALA A 39 5.40 -0.40 9.58
C ALA A 39 4.31 -1.26 10.23
N SER A 40 3.13 -1.25 9.66
CA SER A 40 2.03 -2.10 10.12
C SER A 40 1.20 -2.65 8.96
N ASP A 41 0.60 -3.80 9.19
CA ASP A 41 -0.35 -4.43 8.28
C ASP A 41 -1.44 -5.15 9.06
N LEU A 42 -2.58 -5.38 8.43
CA LEU A 42 -3.71 -6.10 9.03
C LEU A 42 -3.42 -7.61 9.17
N SER A 43 -2.59 -8.18 8.28
CA SER A 43 -2.26 -9.60 8.25
C SER A 43 -1.06 -9.93 9.16
N PRO A 44 -1.26 -10.74 10.22
CA PRO A 44 -0.15 -11.21 11.05
C PRO A 44 0.89 -12.00 10.24
N GLU A 45 0.45 -12.79 9.27
CA GLU A 45 1.31 -13.64 8.44
C GLU A 45 2.24 -12.80 7.56
N GLU A 46 1.72 -11.71 6.99
CA GLU A 46 2.53 -10.78 6.18
C GLU A 46 3.52 -10.01 7.04
N VAL A 47 3.09 -9.55 8.22
CA VAL A 47 3.97 -8.90 9.20
C VAL A 47 5.10 -9.83 9.66
N ASP A 48 4.82 -11.09 9.93
CA ASP A 48 5.85 -12.06 10.32
C ASP A 48 6.81 -12.34 9.16
N ARG A 49 6.32 -12.39 7.93
CA ARG A 49 7.17 -12.49 6.73
C ARG A 49 8.04 -11.24 6.57
N ALA A 50 7.51 -10.04 6.78
CA ALA A 50 8.27 -8.79 6.73
C ALA A 50 9.41 -8.77 7.77
N LYS A 51 9.16 -9.20 9.01
CA LYS A 51 10.17 -9.35 10.06
C LYS A 51 11.29 -10.32 9.66
N GLN A 52 10.93 -11.47 9.07
CA GLN A 52 11.91 -12.44 8.59
C GLN A 52 12.78 -11.86 7.47
N GLU A 53 12.19 -11.15 6.51
CA GLU A 53 12.93 -10.50 5.43
C GLU A 53 13.84 -9.37 5.94
N ALA A 54 13.39 -8.57 6.92
CA ALA A 54 14.21 -7.57 7.60
C ALA A 54 15.44 -8.22 8.25
N SER A 55 15.22 -9.27 9.03
CA SER A 55 16.28 -10.01 9.71
C SER A 55 17.32 -10.57 8.74
N LYS A 56 16.88 -11.20 7.64
CA LYS A 56 17.77 -11.73 6.59
C LYS A 56 18.64 -10.66 5.95
N ARG A 57 18.14 -9.43 5.86
CA ARG A 57 18.83 -8.29 5.23
C ARG A 57 19.59 -7.44 6.24
N GLY A 58 19.53 -7.75 7.55
CA GLY A 58 20.15 -6.96 8.60
C GLY A 58 19.54 -5.56 8.74
N LEU A 59 18.26 -5.40 8.40
CA LEU A 59 17.54 -4.13 8.48
C LEU A 59 16.73 -4.03 9.78
N SER A 60 16.67 -2.82 10.34
CA SER A 60 15.86 -2.50 11.52
C SER A 60 14.61 -1.74 11.10
N VAL A 61 13.45 -2.39 11.21
CA VAL A 61 12.13 -1.79 10.98
C VAL A 61 11.22 -2.25 12.10
N ALA A 62 10.44 -1.32 12.67
CA ALA A 62 9.48 -1.63 13.73
C ALA A 62 8.15 -2.11 13.12
N PHE A 63 7.96 -3.44 13.06
CA PHE A 63 6.75 -4.04 12.51
C PHE A 63 5.70 -4.38 13.58
N SER A 64 4.42 -4.09 13.29
CA SER A 64 3.26 -4.45 14.14
C SER A 64 2.04 -4.84 13.32
N VAL A 65 1.08 -5.53 13.95
CA VAL A 65 -0.22 -5.84 13.34
C VAL A 65 -1.19 -4.72 13.70
N ALA A 66 -1.75 -4.03 12.70
CA ALA A 66 -2.73 -2.98 12.91
C ALA A 66 -3.62 -2.76 11.67
N ASP A 67 -4.85 -2.33 11.92
CA ASP A 67 -5.77 -1.83 10.90
C ASP A 67 -5.44 -0.37 10.58
N MET A 68 -5.25 -0.04 9.30
CA MET A 68 -4.93 1.33 8.86
C MET A 68 -6.02 2.34 9.25
N ARG A 69 -7.28 1.92 9.46
CA ARG A 69 -8.38 2.76 9.99
C ARG A 69 -8.18 3.15 11.44
N ARG A 70 -7.19 2.60 12.12
CA ARG A 70 -6.81 2.87 13.51
C ARG A 70 -5.34 3.20 13.68
N ALA A 71 -4.67 3.63 12.60
CA ALA A 71 -3.23 3.83 12.58
C ALA A 71 -2.74 4.76 13.71
N PHE A 72 -3.38 5.92 13.91
CA PHE A 72 -3.00 6.83 15.00
C PHE A 72 -3.34 6.27 16.39
N ASP A 73 -4.46 5.60 16.52
CA ASP A 73 -4.86 4.99 17.81
C ASP A 73 -3.88 3.87 18.22
N HIS A 74 -3.29 3.17 17.23
CA HIS A 74 -2.30 2.12 17.46
C HIS A 74 -0.90 2.67 17.74
N HIS A 75 -0.39 3.55 16.86
CA HIS A 75 0.99 4.04 16.97
C HIS A 75 1.16 5.19 17.98
N GLN A 76 0.13 5.97 18.24
CA GLN A 76 0.06 7.09 19.19
C GLN A 76 1.22 8.10 19.04
N ARG A 77 1.75 8.25 17.81
CA ARG A 77 2.84 9.17 17.48
C ARG A 77 2.68 9.70 16.06
N GLN A 78 3.44 10.75 15.77
CA GLN A 78 3.50 11.37 14.45
C GLN A 78 4.83 11.05 13.76
N PHE A 79 4.78 11.02 12.43
CA PHE A 79 5.88 10.73 11.54
C PHE A 79 6.02 11.85 10.51
N ASP A 80 7.18 11.96 9.88
CA ASP A 80 7.40 12.95 8.83
C ASP A 80 6.59 12.61 7.58
N VAL A 81 6.53 11.33 7.23
CA VAL A 81 5.76 10.85 6.08
C VAL A 81 4.98 9.60 6.44
N VAL A 82 3.73 9.53 6.01
CA VAL A 82 2.87 8.34 6.07
C VAL A 82 2.69 7.80 4.66
N ILE A 83 2.86 6.50 4.47
CA ILE A 83 2.66 5.86 3.18
C ILE A 83 1.65 4.72 3.26
N SER A 84 0.87 4.54 2.19
CA SER A 84 0.06 3.35 1.91
C SER A 84 0.20 3.03 0.43
N CYS A 85 0.93 1.97 0.11
CA CYS A 85 1.34 1.65 -1.25
C CYS A 85 0.66 0.39 -1.79
N ASP A 86 0.89 0.14 -3.09
CA ASP A 86 0.52 -1.10 -3.78
C ASP A 86 -0.97 -1.43 -3.76
N ASN A 87 -1.82 -0.39 -3.92
CA ASN A 87 -3.27 -0.56 -4.04
C ASN A 87 -3.94 -1.07 -2.76
N SER A 88 -3.40 -0.74 -1.57
CA SER A 88 -3.93 -1.21 -0.29
C SER A 88 -5.21 -0.49 0.14
N VAL A 89 -5.33 0.81 -0.10
CA VAL A 89 -6.52 1.60 0.27
C VAL A 89 -7.83 1.04 -0.29
N PRO A 90 -7.91 0.55 -1.54
CA PRO A 90 -9.10 -0.08 -2.10
C PRO A 90 -9.64 -1.32 -1.36
N HIS A 91 -8.87 -1.93 -0.48
CA HIS A 91 -9.39 -3.02 0.38
C HIS A 91 -10.37 -2.55 1.46
N LEU A 92 -10.51 -1.24 1.67
CA LEU A 92 -11.44 -0.68 2.65
C LEU A 92 -12.91 -0.65 2.15
N LEU A 93 -13.13 -0.91 0.88
CA LEU A 93 -14.42 -1.19 0.23
C LEU A 93 -15.48 -0.07 0.29
N SER A 94 -15.24 1.07 0.94
CA SER A 94 -16.18 2.20 0.95
C SER A 94 -15.48 3.55 1.15
N ASP A 95 -16.11 4.63 0.69
CA ASP A 95 -15.61 5.99 0.89
C ASP A 95 -15.53 6.36 2.37
N GLU A 96 -16.48 5.88 3.18
CA GLU A 96 -16.54 6.12 4.63
C GLU A 96 -15.34 5.51 5.33
N ASP A 97 -15.02 4.25 5.07
CA ASP A 97 -13.87 3.55 5.67
C ASP A 97 -12.54 4.16 5.20
N ILE A 98 -12.47 4.54 3.92
CA ILE A 98 -11.30 5.23 3.37
C ILE A 98 -11.11 6.58 4.04
N LEU A 99 -12.18 7.36 4.24
CA LEU A 99 -12.10 8.63 4.95
C LEU A 99 -11.67 8.46 6.40
N VAL A 100 -12.13 7.40 7.08
CA VAL A 100 -11.66 7.06 8.44
C VAL A 100 -10.16 6.81 8.42
N ALA A 101 -9.66 6.02 7.50
CA ALA A 101 -8.21 5.76 7.35
C ALA A 101 -7.43 7.05 7.05
N MET A 102 -7.91 7.89 6.10
CA MET A 102 -7.26 9.16 5.76
C MET A 102 -7.15 10.12 6.96
N LYS A 103 -8.17 10.17 7.82
CA LYS A 103 -8.13 10.95 9.07
C LYS A 103 -7.09 10.41 10.05
N GLN A 104 -6.90 9.10 10.11
CA GLN A 104 -5.84 8.49 10.91
C GLN A 104 -4.45 8.80 10.33
N PHE A 105 -4.29 8.73 9.01
CA PHE A 105 -3.05 9.11 8.33
C PHE A 105 -2.69 10.58 8.60
N TYR A 106 -3.68 11.47 8.49
CA TYR A 106 -3.49 12.89 8.82
C TYR A 106 -3.02 13.09 10.25
N LYS A 107 -3.62 12.40 11.23
CA LYS A 107 -3.19 12.46 12.64
C LYS A 107 -1.76 11.93 12.82
N CYS A 108 -1.38 10.88 12.08
CA CYS A 108 -0.04 10.28 12.08
C CYS A 108 1.01 11.17 11.40
N THR A 109 0.61 12.11 10.53
CA THR A 109 1.55 12.99 9.81
C THR A 109 1.88 14.20 10.66
N ARG A 110 3.15 14.56 10.80
CA ARG A 110 3.58 15.81 11.46
C ARG A 110 3.16 17.04 10.66
N PRO A 111 2.94 18.21 11.32
CA PRO A 111 2.84 19.48 10.59
C PRO A 111 4.09 19.72 9.73
N GLY A 112 3.89 20.05 8.47
CA GLY A 112 4.97 20.18 7.45
C GLY A 112 5.35 18.87 6.77
N GLY A 113 4.84 17.74 7.25
CA GLY A 113 5.06 16.43 6.65
C GLY A 113 4.01 16.05 5.60
N GLY A 114 4.09 14.83 5.10
CA GLY A 114 3.26 14.38 4.00
C GLY A 114 2.69 12.97 4.07
N CYS A 115 1.77 12.73 3.16
CA CYS A 115 1.18 11.40 2.94
C CYS A 115 1.33 11.01 1.47
N ILE A 116 1.69 9.75 1.22
CA ILE A 116 1.77 9.15 -0.13
C ILE A 116 0.85 7.94 -0.18
N ILE A 117 0.00 7.90 -1.20
CA ILE A 117 -0.84 6.74 -1.50
C ILE A 117 -0.56 6.32 -2.92
N THR A 118 -0.34 5.03 -3.17
CA THR A 118 -0.29 4.51 -4.53
C THR A 118 -1.45 3.57 -4.79
N VAL A 119 -2.16 3.81 -5.89
CA VAL A 119 -3.33 3.04 -6.28
C VAL A 119 -3.33 2.79 -7.78
N ARG A 120 -4.06 1.75 -8.17
CA ARG A 120 -4.36 1.47 -9.56
C ARG A 120 -5.23 2.57 -10.15
N ASP A 121 -4.98 2.92 -11.40
CA ASP A 121 -5.85 3.81 -12.17
C ASP A 121 -7.02 3.01 -12.75
N TYR A 122 -8.10 2.93 -11.99
CA TYR A 122 -9.27 2.14 -12.39
C TYR A 122 -10.02 2.70 -13.61
N GLU A 123 -9.80 3.97 -13.98
CA GLU A 123 -10.33 4.52 -15.23
C GLU A 123 -9.68 3.89 -16.48
N LYS A 124 -8.49 3.26 -16.30
CA LYS A 124 -7.79 2.56 -17.37
C LYS A 124 -8.05 1.04 -17.37
N GLU A 125 -8.86 0.54 -16.44
CA GLU A 125 -9.17 -0.87 -16.32
C GLU A 125 -10.56 -1.17 -16.91
N ASP A 126 -10.67 -2.22 -17.72
CA ASP A 126 -11.98 -2.71 -18.19
C ASP A 126 -12.64 -3.55 -17.09
N LEU A 127 -13.47 -2.92 -16.27
CA LEU A 127 -14.24 -3.58 -15.22
C LEU A 127 -15.69 -3.92 -15.66
N THR A 128 -15.93 -4.01 -16.97
CA THR A 128 -17.26 -4.38 -17.50
C THR A 128 -17.44 -5.89 -17.65
N ARG A 129 -16.35 -6.66 -17.61
CA ARG A 129 -16.33 -8.11 -17.80
C ARG A 129 -15.24 -8.79 -16.96
N GLN A 130 -15.42 -10.08 -16.76
CA GLN A 130 -14.41 -10.93 -16.16
C GLN A 130 -13.08 -10.89 -16.96
N GLN A 131 -11.96 -10.86 -16.24
CA GLN A 131 -10.64 -10.82 -16.85
C GLN A 131 -9.72 -11.88 -16.24
N VAL A 132 -8.84 -12.43 -17.07
CA VAL A 132 -7.70 -13.23 -16.61
C VAL A 132 -6.43 -12.43 -16.88
N LYS A 133 -5.68 -12.16 -15.82
CA LYS A 133 -4.42 -11.40 -15.90
C LYS A 133 -3.24 -12.31 -15.54
N PRO A 134 -2.29 -12.56 -16.48
CA PRO A 134 -1.09 -13.30 -16.14
C PRO A 134 -0.23 -12.49 -15.16
N TYR A 135 0.30 -13.16 -14.14
CA TYR A 135 1.18 -12.54 -13.14
C TYR A 135 2.63 -13.01 -13.28
N GLY A 136 2.84 -14.13 -13.96
CA GLY A 136 4.13 -14.63 -14.37
C GLY A 136 4.45 -16.04 -13.88
N ILE A 137 5.71 -16.40 -14.08
CA ILE A 137 6.28 -17.68 -13.67
C ILE A 137 7.40 -17.40 -12.66
N ARG A 138 7.49 -18.22 -11.63
CA ARG A 138 8.59 -18.21 -10.65
C ARG A 138 9.12 -19.63 -10.48
N GLU A 139 10.40 -19.75 -10.20
CA GLU A 139 11.01 -21.02 -9.83
C GLU A 139 11.59 -20.87 -8.43
N ASP A 140 11.29 -21.81 -7.56
CA ASP A 140 11.80 -21.88 -6.20
C ASP A 140 12.02 -23.34 -5.82
N ASN A 141 13.24 -23.67 -5.38
CA ASN A 141 13.62 -25.02 -4.96
C ASN A 141 13.25 -26.14 -5.97
N GLY A 142 13.38 -25.87 -7.27
CA GLY A 142 13.05 -26.81 -8.34
C GLY A 142 11.55 -26.99 -8.61
N ILE A 143 10.72 -26.18 -8.00
CA ILE A 143 9.28 -26.12 -8.23
C ILE A 143 8.99 -24.91 -9.11
N ARG A 144 8.25 -25.13 -10.19
CA ARG A 144 7.74 -24.05 -11.03
C ARG A 144 6.37 -23.60 -10.54
N TRP A 145 6.24 -22.30 -10.32
CA TRP A 145 4.99 -21.66 -9.91
C TRP A 145 4.45 -20.81 -11.04
N LEU A 146 3.21 -21.10 -11.49
CA LEU A 146 2.50 -20.25 -12.43
C LEU A 146 1.51 -19.41 -11.63
N LEU A 147 1.50 -18.10 -11.90
CA LEU A 147 0.69 -17.13 -11.17
C LEU A 147 -0.20 -16.37 -12.15
N TRP A 148 -1.50 -16.31 -11.87
CA TRP A 148 -2.45 -15.46 -12.58
C TRP A 148 -3.57 -14.99 -11.65
N GLN A 149 -4.23 -13.93 -12.06
CA GLN A 149 -5.41 -13.40 -11.39
C GLN A 149 -6.64 -13.57 -12.26
N VAL A 150 -7.75 -13.87 -11.62
CA VAL A 150 -9.09 -13.71 -12.20
C VAL A 150 -9.75 -12.53 -11.50
N TRP A 151 -10.27 -11.60 -12.29
CA TRP A 151 -11.00 -10.45 -11.81
C TRP A 151 -12.46 -10.60 -12.16
N ASP A 152 -13.33 -10.54 -11.14
CA ASP A 152 -14.77 -10.68 -11.24
C ASP A 152 -15.44 -9.35 -10.86
N PRO A 153 -15.73 -8.45 -11.84
CA PRO A 153 -16.33 -7.15 -11.56
C PRO A 153 -17.77 -7.25 -11.12
N HIS A 154 -18.13 -6.47 -10.10
CA HIS A 154 -19.51 -6.24 -9.64
C HIS A 154 -19.63 -4.80 -9.10
N SER A 155 -19.54 -3.85 -10.04
CA SER A 155 -19.40 -2.40 -9.78
C SER A 155 -20.19 -1.89 -8.58
N PRO A 156 -19.60 -1.05 -7.72
CA PRO A 156 -18.28 -0.45 -7.86
C PRO A 156 -17.13 -1.33 -7.33
N MET A 157 -17.41 -2.58 -6.99
CA MET A 157 -16.45 -3.54 -6.47
C MET A 157 -15.97 -4.51 -7.55
N TYR A 158 -14.88 -5.20 -7.27
CA TYR A 158 -14.45 -6.38 -8.01
C TYR A 158 -13.72 -7.35 -7.06
N ASP A 159 -13.95 -8.65 -7.28
CA ASP A 159 -13.22 -9.69 -6.59
C ASP A 159 -11.99 -10.08 -7.40
N VAL A 160 -10.88 -10.34 -6.72
CA VAL A 160 -9.67 -10.90 -7.31
C VAL A 160 -9.41 -12.26 -6.69
N THR A 161 -9.30 -13.26 -7.55
CA THR A 161 -8.76 -14.55 -7.15
C THR A 161 -7.36 -14.70 -7.72
N MET A 162 -6.35 -14.74 -6.86
CA MET A 162 -4.98 -15.03 -7.22
C MET A 162 -4.75 -16.53 -7.16
N TYR A 163 -4.37 -17.13 -8.28
CA TYR A 163 -4.05 -18.55 -8.41
C TYR A 163 -2.55 -18.77 -8.43
N PHE A 164 -2.12 -19.73 -7.64
CA PHE A 164 -0.75 -20.26 -7.62
C PHE A 164 -0.80 -21.72 -8.01
N VAL A 165 -0.24 -22.09 -9.14
CA VAL A 165 -0.14 -23.48 -9.57
C VAL A 165 1.27 -23.97 -9.29
N GLU A 166 1.35 -24.95 -8.42
CA GLU A 166 2.56 -25.66 -8.07
C GLU A 166 2.78 -26.79 -9.08
N ASP A 167 3.77 -26.62 -9.95
CA ASP A 167 4.16 -27.58 -10.99
C ASP A 167 5.50 -28.20 -10.63
N ARG A 168 5.46 -29.48 -10.28
CA ARG A 168 6.65 -30.31 -9.96
C ARG A 168 7.11 -31.17 -11.13
N GLY A 169 6.56 -30.96 -12.34
CA GLY A 169 6.80 -31.81 -13.50
C GLY A 169 6.01 -33.13 -13.45
N GLU A 170 5.07 -33.27 -12.55
CA GLU A 170 4.16 -34.41 -12.43
C GLU A 170 2.93 -34.24 -13.34
N PRO A 171 2.19 -35.31 -13.67
CA PRO A 171 0.99 -35.21 -14.51
C PRO A 171 -0.13 -34.33 -13.90
N ILE A 172 -0.11 -34.10 -12.58
CA ILE A 172 -1.12 -33.35 -11.85
C ILE A 172 -0.43 -32.24 -11.05
N CYS A 173 -0.89 -31.00 -11.24
CA CYS A 173 -0.44 -29.83 -10.47
C CYS A 173 -1.36 -29.56 -9.29
N LYS A 174 -0.81 -29.00 -8.19
CA LYS A 174 -1.62 -28.43 -7.10
C LYS A 174 -1.94 -26.98 -7.39
N THR A 175 -3.15 -26.56 -7.04
CA THR A 175 -3.56 -25.17 -7.19
C THR A 175 -4.01 -24.61 -5.85
N TYR A 176 -3.50 -23.43 -5.52
CA TYR A 176 -3.88 -22.64 -4.36
C TYR A 176 -4.57 -21.37 -4.87
N ALA A 177 -5.57 -20.89 -4.14
CA ALA A 177 -6.32 -19.69 -4.49
C ALA A 177 -6.44 -18.76 -3.29
N LEU A 178 -6.02 -17.52 -3.44
CA LEU A 178 -6.24 -16.43 -2.49
C LEU A 178 -7.27 -15.46 -3.08
N ARG A 179 -8.22 -15.04 -2.26
CA ARG A 179 -9.32 -14.17 -2.68
C ARG A 179 -9.31 -12.87 -1.90
N ALA A 180 -9.55 -11.77 -2.60
CA ALA A 180 -9.68 -10.45 -2.00
C ALA A 180 -10.73 -9.64 -2.78
N ALA A 181 -11.47 -8.82 -2.08
CA ALA A 181 -12.35 -7.83 -2.67
C ALA A 181 -11.64 -6.47 -2.72
N TYR A 182 -11.96 -5.69 -3.75
CA TYR A 182 -11.46 -4.34 -3.95
C TYR A 182 -12.60 -3.40 -4.33
N TYR A 183 -12.47 -2.18 -3.88
CA TYR A 183 -13.29 -1.07 -4.35
C TYR A 183 -12.57 -0.35 -5.50
N ALA A 184 -13.18 -0.32 -6.68
CA ALA A 184 -12.63 0.36 -7.85
C ALA A 184 -12.78 1.89 -7.72
N ILE A 185 -12.24 2.45 -6.65
CA ILE A 185 -12.34 3.88 -6.35
C ILE A 185 -11.53 4.71 -7.33
N GLY A 186 -12.14 5.74 -7.91
CA GLY A 186 -11.45 6.70 -8.77
C GLY A 186 -10.43 7.56 -8.02
N ILE A 187 -9.33 7.91 -8.69
CA ILE A 187 -8.29 8.79 -8.13
C ILE A 187 -8.85 10.15 -7.68
N PRO A 188 -9.76 10.81 -8.43
CA PRO A 188 -10.38 12.05 -7.97
C PRO A 188 -11.12 11.92 -6.62
N THR A 189 -11.78 10.79 -6.38
CA THR A 189 -12.45 10.51 -5.11
C THR A 189 -11.44 10.37 -3.97
N ILE A 190 -10.35 9.63 -4.17
CA ILE A 190 -9.27 9.51 -3.17
C ILE A 190 -8.70 10.89 -2.83
N MET A 191 -8.43 11.73 -3.84
CA MET A 191 -7.92 13.08 -3.63
C MET A 191 -8.91 13.93 -2.80
N ALA A 192 -10.20 13.84 -3.10
CA ALA A 192 -11.24 14.56 -2.33
C ALA A 192 -11.31 14.07 -0.88
N LEU A 193 -11.22 12.76 -0.64
CA LEU A 193 -11.20 12.17 0.71
C LEU A 193 -9.94 12.58 1.50
N MET A 194 -8.77 12.67 0.85
CA MET A 194 -7.56 13.20 1.48
C MET A 194 -7.73 14.66 1.90
N GLN A 195 -8.32 15.51 1.01
CA GLN A 195 -8.61 16.90 1.33
C GLN A 195 -9.61 17.02 2.50
N GLN A 196 -10.67 16.20 2.48
CA GLN A 196 -11.67 16.15 3.56
C GLN A 196 -11.06 15.68 4.89
N ALA A 197 -10.02 14.85 4.86
CA ALA A 197 -9.27 14.44 6.04
C ALA A 197 -8.37 15.54 6.62
N GLY A 198 -8.12 16.61 5.85
CA GLY A 198 -7.35 17.78 6.27
C GLY A 198 -6.02 17.98 5.54
N PHE A 199 -5.65 17.13 4.59
CA PHE A 199 -4.46 17.33 3.78
C PHE A 199 -4.64 18.48 2.79
N ASP A 200 -3.60 19.29 2.65
CA ASP A 200 -3.48 20.35 1.65
C ASP A 200 -2.57 19.91 0.51
N ASP A 201 -2.55 20.69 -0.57
CA ASP A 201 -1.72 20.44 -1.77
C ASP A 201 -1.85 18.99 -2.29
N VAL A 202 -3.10 18.47 -2.24
CA VAL A 202 -3.39 17.12 -2.70
C VAL A 202 -3.31 17.07 -4.22
N ARG A 203 -2.44 16.23 -4.74
CA ARG A 203 -2.22 16.10 -6.19
C ARG A 203 -1.77 14.70 -6.60
N ARG A 204 -2.03 14.38 -7.86
CA ARG A 204 -1.59 13.16 -8.52
C ARG A 204 -0.21 13.38 -9.14
N LEU A 205 0.66 12.40 -9.01
CA LEU A 205 1.94 12.28 -9.70
C LEU A 205 1.92 10.99 -10.54
N ASP A 206 2.11 11.15 -11.85
CA ASP A 206 2.25 10.04 -12.79
C ASP A 206 3.73 9.77 -13.08
N ASP A 207 4.02 8.57 -13.58
CA ASP A 207 5.37 8.15 -14.03
C ASP A 207 6.48 8.19 -12.96
N ARG A 208 6.09 8.29 -11.68
CA ARG A 208 7.02 8.30 -10.53
C ARG A 208 7.09 6.93 -9.83
N PHE A 209 6.14 6.07 -10.12
CA PHE A 209 6.02 4.72 -9.61
C PHE A 209 5.26 3.87 -10.65
N PHE A 210 5.18 2.54 -10.49
CA PHE A 210 4.42 1.70 -11.43
C PHE A 210 2.90 1.91 -11.34
N GLN A 211 2.44 2.58 -10.31
CA GLN A 211 1.07 3.06 -10.12
C GLN A 211 1.07 4.57 -9.95
N PRO A 212 -0.03 5.28 -10.26
CA PRO A 212 -0.20 6.68 -9.88
C PRO A 212 0.03 6.87 -8.39
N MET A 213 0.76 7.91 -8.03
CA MET A 213 0.92 8.38 -6.65
C MET A 213 -0.04 9.53 -6.39
N ILE A 214 -0.68 9.52 -5.24
CA ILE A 214 -1.44 10.64 -4.72
C ILE A 214 -0.69 11.12 -3.49
N ILE A 215 -0.34 12.40 -3.46
CA ILE A 215 0.36 13.01 -2.35
C ILE A 215 -0.49 14.10 -1.72
N GLY A 216 -0.30 14.34 -0.43
CA GLY A 216 -0.91 15.43 0.30
C GLY A 216 0.00 15.89 1.42
N THR A 217 -0.04 17.16 1.78
CA THR A 217 0.79 17.77 2.81
C THR A 217 -0.08 18.17 4.02
N ARG A 218 0.38 17.88 5.22
CA ARG A 218 -0.18 18.51 6.42
C ARG A 218 0.53 19.83 6.65
N LYS A 219 -0.20 20.96 6.51
CA LYS A 219 0.37 22.30 6.71
C LYS A 219 1.11 22.42 8.03
N ALA A 220 2.25 23.10 8.01
CA ALA A 220 2.92 23.54 9.21
C ALA A 220 1.99 24.44 10.04
N GLN A 221 1.98 24.29 11.36
CA GLN A 221 1.28 25.24 12.23
C GLN A 221 1.99 26.59 12.10
N GLN A 222 1.29 27.58 11.62
CA GLN A 222 1.76 28.96 11.75
C GLN A 222 1.60 29.35 13.24
N PHE A 223 2.71 29.48 13.94
CA PHE A 223 2.70 30.13 15.24
C PHE A 223 2.44 31.61 14.96
N ALA A 224 1.27 32.09 15.41
CA ALA A 224 0.92 33.52 15.43
C ALA A 224 1.69 34.23 16.52
#